data_b8dcae5c38a293a2ea1259b7d587cfaf
#
_entry.id   b8dcae5c38a293a2ea1259b7d587cfaf
#
_cell.length_a   1.000
_cell.length_b   1.000
_cell.length_c   1.000
_cell.angle_alpha   90.00
_cell.angle_beta   90.00
_cell.angle_gamma   90.00
#
_symmetry.space_group_name_H-M   'P 1'
#
loop_
_entity.id
_entity.type
_entity.pdbx_description
1 polymer ?
#
loop_
_entity_poly.entity_id
_entity_poly.type
_entity_poly.pdbx_seq_one_letter_code
_entity_poly.pdbx_strand_id
1 'polypeptide(L)'
;MAGVRDKYLRGAHNYISEEDEKKTLNWCNKARDYDQRLILEACQCSNNDLANVLFTSLVLDIGYDYISKRYWIPIARKDFQGYRRKAIYMYYDLLRLHRKADLIS
;
A
#
# COMPACT_ATOMS: atom_id res chain seq x y z
N MET A 1 -15.39 -13.71 1.45
CA MET A 1 -14.80 -12.91 2.49
C MET A 1 -15.10 -11.43 2.31
N ALA A 2 -15.43 -10.83 3.37
CA ALA A 2 -15.74 -9.41 3.31
C ALA A 2 -14.52 -8.60 2.94
N GLY A 3 -14.71 -7.35 2.78
CA GLY A 3 -13.64 -6.46 2.42
C GLY A 3 -12.59 -6.30 3.50
N VAL A 4 -12.03 -5.12 3.57
CA VAL A 4 -10.90 -4.83 4.42
C VAL A 4 -11.34 -4.67 5.86
N ARG A 5 -10.49 -5.10 6.77
CA ARG A 5 -10.78 -4.94 8.20
C ARG A 5 -10.81 -3.46 8.57
N ASP A 6 -11.60 -3.15 9.59
CA ASP A 6 -11.78 -1.77 10.01
C ASP A 6 -10.48 -1.04 10.29
N LYS A 7 -9.50 -1.74 10.86
CA LYS A 7 -8.25 -1.09 11.20
C LYS A 7 -7.50 -0.55 9.99
N TYR A 8 -7.85 -1.01 8.79
CA TYR A 8 -7.24 -0.50 7.56
C TYR A 8 -8.13 0.50 6.85
N LEU A 9 -9.37 0.61 7.27
CA LEU A 9 -10.30 1.56 6.65
C LEU A 9 -10.29 2.90 7.36
N ARG A 10 -10.20 2.87 8.69
CA ARG A 10 -10.22 4.09 9.47
C ARG A 10 -9.48 3.82 10.77
N GLY A 11 -8.91 4.86 11.33
CA GLY A 11 -8.14 4.69 12.53
C GLY A 11 -6.94 3.81 12.34
N ALA A 12 -6.58 3.58 11.12
CA ALA A 12 -5.47 2.70 10.82
C ALA A 12 -4.16 3.27 11.31
N HIS A 13 -4.14 4.55 11.61
CA HIS A 13 -2.97 5.17 12.21
C HIS A 13 -2.62 4.54 13.56
N ASN A 14 -3.51 3.74 14.12
CA ASN A 14 -3.16 2.96 15.30
C ASN A 14 -2.10 1.92 14.99
N TYR A 15 -1.97 1.53 13.73
CA TYR A 15 -0.98 0.56 13.30
C TYR A 15 0.37 1.24 13.10
N ILE A 16 0.37 2.30 12.32
CA ILE A 16 1.54 3.16 12.15
C ILE A 16 1.05 4.60 12.20
N SER A 17 1.93 5.49 12.57
CA SER A 17 1.56 6.89 12.66
C SER A 17 1.29 7.45 11.27
N GLU A 18 0.53 8.53 11.22
CA GLU A 18 0.25 9.21 9.96
C GLU A 18 1.55 9.69 9.30
N GLU A 19 2.48 10.12 10.11
CA GLU A 19 3.78 10.56 9.60
C GLU A 19 4.55 9.41 8.97
N ASP A 20 4.55 8.26 9.63
CA ASP A 20 5.24 7.08 9.10
C ASP A 20 4.55 6.58 7.84
N GLU A 21 3.24 6.70 7.77
CA GLU A 21 2.51 6.33 6.56
C GLU A 21 2.93 7.20 5.39
N LYS A 22 3.06 8.50 5.62
CA LYS A 22 3.50 9.42 4.56
C LYS A 22 4.94 9.15 4.14
N LYS A 23 5.80 8.87 5.10
CA LYS A 23 7.20 8.55 4.79
C LYS A 23 7.28 7.27 3.95
N THR A 24 6.50 6.28 4.33
CA THR A 24 6.48 5.01 3.61
C THR A 24 5.99 5.21 2.19
N LEU A 25 4.95 6.00 2.01
CA LEU A 25 4.43 6.30 0.68
C LEU A 25 5.45 7.04 -0.17
N ASN A 26 6.13 8.03 0.41
CA ASN A 26 7.20 8.72 -0.29
C ASN A 26 8.29 7.75 -0.72
N TRP A 27 8.60 6.79 0.12
CA TRP A 27 9.60 5.79 -0.18
C TRP A 27 9.17 4.93 -1.36
N CYS A 28 7.87 4.60 -1.43
CA CYS A 28 7.34 3.86 -2.57
C CYS A 28 7.56 4.61 -3.88
N ASN A 29 7.38 5.92 -3.86
CA ASN A 29 7.53 6.73 -5.07
C ASN A 29 8.97 6.77 -5.56
N LYS A 30 9.93 6.53 -4.67
CA LYS A 30 11.34 6.57 -5.00
C LYS A 30 11.95 5.18 -5.13
N ALA A 31 11.15 4.15 -5.02
CA ALA A 31 11.63 2.78 -4.97
C ALA A 31 12.29 2.36 -6.26
N ARG A 32 13.32 1.56 -6.12
CA ARG A 32 14.02 0.94 -7.25
C ARG A 32 13.81 -0.56 -7.21
N ASP A 33 14.46 -1.28 -8.08
CA ASP A 33 14.18 -2.70 -8.35
C ASP A 33 13.90 -3.54 -7.12
N TYR A 34 14.82 -3.56 -6.18
CA TYR A 34 14.64 -4.41 -5.01
C TYR A 34 13.46 -3.95 -4.17
N ASP A 35 13.37 -2.64 -3.96
CA ASP A 35 12.28 -2.09 -3.16
C ASP A 35 10.94 -2.26 -3.86
N GLN A 36 10.92 -2.18 -5.18
CA GLN A 36 9.68 -2.41 -5.92
C GLN A 36 9.20 -3.84 -5.75
N ARG A 37 10.10 -4.80 -5.65
CA ARG A 37 9.70 -6.18 -5.37
C ARG A 37 9.04 -6.30 -4.01
N LEU A 38 9.58 -5.61 -3.02
CA LEU A 38 8.97 -5.62 -1.69
C LEU A 38 7.61 -4.95 -1.71
N ILE A 39 7.46 -3.88 -2.48
CA ILE A 39 6.17 -3.21 -2.61
C ILE A 39 5.17 -4.15 -3.26
N LEU A 40 5.57 -4.83 -4.31
CA LEU A 40 4.68 -5.79 -4.98
C LEU A 40 4.30 -6.92 -4.03
N GLU A 41 5.26 -7.42 -3.26
CA GLU A 41 4.97 -8.45 -2.28
C GLU A 41 3.96 -7.96 -1.25
N ALA A 42 4.11 -6.73 -0.79
CA ALA A 42 3.17 -6.14 0.15
C ALA A 42 1.77 -6.03 -0.47
N CYS A 43 1.71 -5.65 -1.73
CA CYS A 43 0.43 -5.56 -2.44
C CYS A 43 -0.22 -6.93 -2.58
N GLN A 44 0.57 -7.95 -2.86
CA GLN A 44 0.06 -9.31 -2.95
C GLN A 44 -0.46 -9.80 -1.60
N CYS A 45 0.23 -9.45 -0.54
CA CYS A 45 -0.22 -9.80 0.81
C CYS A 45 -1.49 -9.05 1.18
N SER A 46 -1.66 -7.84 0.68
CA SER A 46 -2.87 -7.07 0.94
C SER A 46 -4.06 -7.66 0.19
N ASN A 47 -3.91 -7.82 -1.12
CA ASN A 47 -4.95 -8.42 -1.95
C ASN A 47 -4.29 -8.86 -3.25
N ASN A 48 -4.08 -10.16 -3.37
CA ASN A 48 -3.34 -10.70 -4.50
C ASN A 48 -4.02 -10.40 -5.84
N ASP A 49 -5.33 -10.39 -5.86
CA ASP A 49 -6.08 -10.14 -7.10
C ASP A 49 -5.94 -8.70 -7.57
N LEU A 50 -5.67 -7.78 -6.65
CA LEU A 50 -5.54 -6.38 -6.96
C LEU A 50 -4.09 -5.91 -6.91
N ALA A 51 -3.16 -6.84 -6.79
CA ALA A 51 -1.76 -6.47 -6.53
C ALA A 51 -1.20 -5.50 -7.56
N ASN A 52 -1.50 -5.73 -8.83
CA ASN A 52 -0.94 -4.89 -9.89
C ASN A 52 -1.46 -3.45 -9.83
N VAL A 53 -2.76 -3.27 -9.61
CA VAL A 53 -3.30 -1.92 -9.51
C VAL A 53 -2.88 -1.25 -8.22
N LEU A 54 -2.75 -2.02 -7.14
CA LEU A 54 -2.24 -1.46 -5.88
C LEU A 54 -0.79 -1.02 -6.03
N PHE A 55 0.02 -1.85 -6.69
CA PHE A 55 1.42 -1.52 -6.95
C PHE A 55 1.53 -0.24 -7.76
N THR A 56 0.75 -0.14 -8.83
CA THR A 56 0.76 1.05 -9.67
C THR A 56 0.37 2.28 -8.87
N SER A 57 -0.65 2.14 -8.04
CA SER A 57 -1.11 3.25 -7.20
C SER A 57 -0.02 3.75 -6.27
N LEU A 58 0.71 2.82 -5.65
CA LEU A 58 1.73 3.20 -4.67
C LEU A 58 2.98 3.76 -5.33
N VAL A 59 3.44 3.13 -6.40
CA VAL A 59 4.69 3.55 -7.04
C VAL A 59 4.53 4.86 -7.78
N LEU A 60 3.39 5.06 -8.43
CA LEU A 60 3.14 6.28 -9.18
C LEU A 60 2.38 7.34 -8.39
N ASP A 61 1.96 7.00 -7.18
CA ASP A 61 1.20 7.90 -6.30
C ASP A 61 -0.05 8.43 -6.99
N ILE A 62 -0.85 7.51 -7.53
CA ILE A 62 -2.12 7.85 -8.16
C ILE A 62 -3.24 7.10 -7.47
N GLY A 63 -4.40 7.73 -7.42
CA GLY A 63 -5.52 7.21 -6.66
C GLY A 63 -6.50 6.39 -7.48
N TYR A 64 -7.54 5.94 -6.77
CA TYR A 64 -8.58 5.12 -7.36
C TYR A 64 -9.24 5.78 -8.57
N ASP A 65 -9.55 7.07 -8.45
CA ASP A 65 -10.28 7.77 -9.51
C ASP A 65 -9.50 7.77 -10.82
N TYR A 66 -8.19 7.93 -10.72
CA TYR A 66 -7.37 7.93 -11.92
C TYR A 66 -7.23 6.53 -12.50
N ILE A 67 -6.97 5.56 -11.63
CA ILE A 67 -6.70 4.19 -12.08
C ILE A 67 -7.97 3.56 -12.63
N SER A 68 -9.11 3.79 -12.00
CA SER A 68 -10.36 3.16 -12.42
C SER A 68 -10.81 3.60 -13.81
N LYS A 69 -10.28 4.69 -14.31
CA LYS A 69 -10.57 5.13 -15.68
C LYS A 69 -9.79 4.34 -16.73
N ARG A 70 -8.70 3.68 -16.30
CA ARG A 70 -7.84 2.94 -17.23
C ARG A 70 -7.91 1.45 -17.03
N TYR A 71 -8.22 1.02 -15.81
CA TYR A 71 -8.27 -0.40 -15.47
C TYR A 71 -9.56 -0.68 -14.76
N TRP A 72 -10.14 -1.82 -15.06
CA TRP A 72 -11.34 -2.23 -14.34
C TRP A 72 -10.96 -2.68 -12.94
N ILE A 73 -11.58 -2.07 -11.95
CA ILE A 73 -11.36 -2.42 -10.55
C ILE A 73 -12.68 -2.95 -9.99
N PRO A 74 -12.73 -4.22 -9.62
CA PRO A 74 -14.00 -4.87 -9.26
C PRO A 74 -14.49 -4.59 -7.84
N ILE A 75 -13.99 -3.56 -7.20
CA ILE A 75 -14.42 -3.21 -5.85
C ILE A 75 -14.62 -1.71 -5.76
N ALA A 76 -15.33 -1.30 -4.70
CA ALA A 76 -15.60 0.10 -4.48
C ALA A 76 -14.35 0.86 -4.06
N ARG A 77 -14.41 2.18 -4.24
CA ARG A 77 -13.30 3.05 -3.86
C ARG A 77 -12.87 2.85 -2.41
N LYS A 78 -13.84 2.74 -1.51
CA LYS A 78 -13.55 2.61 -0.10
C LYS A 78 -12.71 1.36 0.19
N ASP A 79 -13.09 0.26 -0.43
CA ASP A 79 -12.36 -0.99 -0.23
C ASP A 79 -10.99 -0.93 -0.87
N PHE A 80 -10.90 -0.33 -2.05
CA PHE A 80 -9.60 -0.16 -2.71
C PHE A 80 -8.66 0.66 -1.82
N GLN A 81 -9.16 1.74 -1.24
CA GLN A 81 -8.35 2.57 -0.37
C GLN A 81 -7.90 1.82 0.88
N GLY A 82 -8.77 0.95 1.39
CA GLY A 82 -8.41 0.11 2.52
C GLY A 82 -7.29 -0.87 2.19
N TYR A 83 -7.41 -1.53 1.04
CA TYR A 83 -6.36 -2.45 0.61
C TYR A 83 -5.07 -1.71 0.31
N ARG A 84 -5.16 -0.51 -0.25
CA ARG A 84 -3.98 0.30 -0.50
C ARG A 84 -3.27 0.64 0.80
N ARG A 85 -4.02 1.05 1.81
CA ARG A 85 -3.43 1.36 3.11
C ARG A 85 -2.83 0.11 3.75
N LYS A 86 -3.50 -1.02 3.61
CA LYS A 86 -2.96 -2.28 4.11
C LYS A 86 -1.63 -2.60 3.44
N ALA A 87 -1.54 -2.36 2.15
CA ALA A 87 -0.29 -2.60 1.42
C ALA A 87 0.83 -1.69 1.94
N ILE A 88 0.52 -0.44 2.25
CA ILE A 88 1.51 0.47 2.81
C ILE A 88 2.02 -0.07 4.15
N TYR A 89 1.13 -0.57 4.99
CA TYR A 89 1.52 -1.11 6.28
C TYR A 89 2.36 -2.37 6.12
N MET A 90 1.99 -3.21 5.17
CA MET A 90 2.77 -4.43 4.90
C MET A 90 4.16 -4.08 4.40
N TYR A 91 4.26 -3.07 3.54
CA TYR A 91 5.55 -2.63 3.05
C TYR A 91 6.39 -2.04 4.18
N TYR A 92 5.75 -1.27 5.06
CA TYR A 92 6.42 -0.73 6.23
C TYR A 92 7.03 -1.85 7.08
N ASP A 93 6.24 -2.91 7.30
CA ASP A 93 6.73 -4.05 8.07
C ASP A 93 7.87 -4.77 7.36
N LEU A 94 7.77 -4.93 6.05
CA LEU A 94 8.83 -5.58 5.28
C LEU A 94 10.11 -4.77 5.33
N LEU A 95 10.01 -3.45 5.28
CA LEU A 95 11.19 -2.61 5.40
C LEU A 95 11.86 -2.81 6.75
N ARG A 96 11.07 -2.89 7.81
CA ARG A 96 11.63 -3.10 9.15
C ARG A 96 12.30 -4.46 9.27
N LEU A 97 11.78 -5.46 8.60
CA LEU A 97 12.35 -6.80 8.64
C LEU A 97 13.61 -6.92 7.80
N HIS A 98 13.59 -6.36 6.62
CA HIS A 98 14.65 -6.60 5.65
C HIS A 98 15.72 -5.52 5.61
N ARG A 99 15.37 -4.30 5.95
CA ARG A 99 16.24 -3.15 5.76
C ARG A 99 16.42 -2.32 7.01
N LYS A 100 15.77 -2.70 8.07
CA LYS A 100 15.82 -2.00 9.35
C LYS A 100 15.11 -0.67 9.31
N ALA A 101 14.71 -0.22 10.47
CA ALA A 101 13.86 0.96 10.57
C ALA A 101 14.56 2.27 10.21
N ASP A 102 15.87 2.29 10.22
CA ASP A 102 16.59 3.52 9.93
C ASP A 102 16.40 4.00 8.49
N LEU A 103 15.90 3.16 7.62
CA LEU A 103 15.58 3.58 6.27
C LEU A 103 14.34 4.45 6.22
N ILE A 104 13.48 4.32 7.21
CA ILE A 104 12.22 5.06 7.26
C ILE A 104 12.29 6.20 8.25
N SER A 105 13.06 6.03 9.27
CA SER A 105 13.16 7.04 10.33
C SER A 105 13.93 8.28 9.91
#